data_6a8552225b9c9a17f6ef5c999340ba25
#
_entry.id   6a8552225b9c9a17f6ef5c999340ba25
#
_cell.length_a   1.000
_cell.length_b   1.000
_cell.length_c   1.000
_cell.angle_alpha   90.00
_cell.angle_beta   90.00
_cell.angle_gamma   90.00
#
_symmetry.space_group_name_H-M   'P 1'
#
loop_
_entity.id
_entity.type
_entity.pdbx_description
1 polymer ?
#
loop_
_entity_poly.entity_id
_entity_poly.type
_entity_poly.pdbx_seq_one_letter_code
_entity_poly.pdbx_strand_id
1 'polypeptide(L)'
;MTQTIALVDDDRNILTSISIALEREGFKVQTYIDGESALIGLTRNPPDLAVLDIKMPRMDGEELLKKLKKKMSIPVIFLTSKDDEVDELLGLKC
;
A
#
# COMPACT_ATOMS: atom_id res chain seq x y z
N MET A 1 17.53 9.64 -11.09
CA MET A 1 17.16 8.22 -10.97
C MET A 1 15.68 8.11 -10.63
N THR A 2 15.00 7.15 -11.22
CA THR A 2 13.56 7.00 -11.04
C THR A 2 13.27 6.17 -9.80
N GLN A 3 12.45 6.70 -8.90
CA GLN A 3 12.04 5.97 -7.71
C GLN A 3 10.81 5.14 -7.99
N THR A 4 10.70 4.02 -7.30
CA THR A 4 9.60 3.07 -7.45
C THR A 4 8.72 3.08 -6.23
N ILE A 5 7.40 3.22 -6.44
CA ILE A 5 6.40 3.18 -5.38
C ILE A 5 5.52 1.97 -5.60
N ALA A 6 5.35 1.17 -4.57
CA ALA A 6 4.42 0.04 -4.60
C ALA A 6 3.09 0.43 -3.98
N LEU A 7 2.00 0.05 -4.62
CA LEU A 7 0.65 0.28 -4.12
C LEU A 7 -0.01 -1.07 -3.90
N VAL A 8 -0.57 -1.28 -2.72
CA VAL A 8 -1.27 -2.52 -2.39
C VAL A 8 -2.68 -2.16 -1.92
N ASP A 9 -3.67 -2.55 -2.71
CA ASP A 9 -5.08 -2.25 -2.43
C ASP A 9 -5.94 -3.24 -3.22
N ASP A 10 -6.99 -3.76 -2.61
CA ASP A 10 -7.89 -4.68 -3.29
C ASP A 10 -8.88 -3.96 -4.21
N ASP A 11 -8.95 -2.64 -4.15
CA ASP A 11 -9.77 -1.83 -5.05
C ASP A 11 -8.96 -1.43 -6.28
N ARG A 12 -9.27 -2.05 -7.42
CA ARG A 12 -8.55 -1.81 -8.67
C ARG A 12 -8.70 -0.37 -9.17
N ASN A 13 -9.82 0.29 -8.87
CA ASN A 13 -10.02 1.67 -9.28
C ASN A 13 -9.09 2.62 -8.53
N ILE A 14 -8.88 2.36 -7.25
CA ILE A 14 -7.93 3.14 -6.46
C ILE A 14 -6.52 2.93 -6.99
N LEU A 15 -6.13 1.69 -7.27
CA LEU A 15 -4.81 1.40 -7.83
C LEU A 15 -4.59 2.15 -9.13
N THR A 16 -5.57 2.12 -10.03
CA THR A 16 -5.46 2.78 -11.32
C THR A 16 -5.32 4.29 -11.16
N SER A 17 -6.18 4.90 -10.34
CA SER A 17 -6.18 6.34 -10.14
C SER A 17 -4.87 6.84 -9.55
N ILE A 18 -4.40 6.19 -8.50
CA ILE A 18 -3.16 6.59 -7.83
C ILE A 18 -1.95 6.33 -8.73
N SER A 19 -1.95 5.20 -9.45
CA SER A 19 -0.86 4.88 -10.38
C SER A 19 -0.70 5.96 -11.44
N ILE A 20 -1.81 6.39 -12.05
CA ILE A 20 -1.76 7.45 -13.06
C ILE A 20 -1.17 8.73 -12.48
N ALA A 21 -1.63 9.12 -11.29
CA ALA A 21 -1.15 10.34 -10.66
C ALA A 21 0.36 10.28 -10.37
N LEU A 22 0.82 9.16 -9.83
CA LEU A 22 2.23 8.99 -9.48
C LEU A 22 3.12 8.89 -10.72
N GLU A 23 2.64 8.21 -11.76
CA GLU A 23 3.40 8.11 -13.01
C GLU A 23 3.56 9.48 -13.69
N ARG A 24 2.56 10.33 -13.57
CA ARG A 24 2.66 11.71 -14.07
C ARG A 24 3.75 12.50 -13.36
N GLU A 25 4.02 12.15 -12.10
CA GLU A 25 5.08 12.81 -11.32
C GLU A 25 6.45 12.16 -11.55
N GLY A 26 6.53 11.17 -12.43
CA GLY A 26 7.80 10.57 -12.80
C GLY A 26 8.17 9.31 -12.03
N PHE A 27 7.29 8.79 -11.19
CA PHE A 27 7.57 7.55 -10.44
C PHE A 27 7.26 6.33 -11.28
N LYS A 28 7.97 5.24 -11.00
CA LYS A 28 7.55 3.92 -11.42
C LYS A 28 6.61 3.36 -10.37
N VAL A 29 5.59 2.63 -10.80
CA VAL A 29 4.58 2.11 -9.89
C VAL A 29 4.45 0.60 -10.05
N GLN A 30 4.48 -0.11 -8.92
CA GLN A 30 4.15 -1.52 -8.83
C GLN A 30 2.78 -1.61 -8.15
N THR A 31 1.89 -2.44 -8.66
CA THR A 31 0.57 -2.59 -8.04
C THR A 31 0.29 -4.03 -7.68
N TYR A 32 -0.36 -4.23 -6.54
CA TYR A 32 -0.75 -5.54 -6.03
C TYR A 32 -2.17 -5.44 -5.47
N ILE A 33 -2.98 -6.47 -5.71
CA ILE A 33 -4.39 -6.45 -5.30
C ILE A 33 -4.65 -7.19 -3.98
N ASP A 34 -3.65 -7.85 -3.43
CA ASP A 34 -3.79 -8.55 -2.16
C ASP A 34 -2.45 -8.65 -1.44
N GLY A 35 -2.51 -9.02 -0.16
CA GLY A 35 -1.31 -9.08 0.67
C GLY A 35 -0.34 -10.18 0.26
N GLU A 36 -0.86 -11.33 -0.16
CA GLU A 36 0.01 -12.45 -0.51
C GLU A 36 0.83 -12.15 -1.76
N SER A 37 0.19 -11.66 -2.82
CA SER A 37 0.91 -11.29 -4.04
C SER A 37 1.88 -10.15 -3.79
N ALA A 38 1.51 -9.20 -2.92
CA ALA A 38 2.38 -8.11 -2.55
C ALA A 38 3.62 -8.61 -1.81
N LEU A 39 3.44 -9.52 -0.86
CA LEU A 39 4.57 -10.05 -0.10
C LEU A 39 5.59 -10.72 -1.03
N ILE A 40 5.11 -11.52 -1.97
CA ILE A 40 5.97 -12.18 -2.94
C ILE A 40 6.65 -11.16 -3.85
N GLY A 41 5.87 -10.26 -4.44
CA GLY A 41 6.38 -9.30 -5.42
C GLY A 41 7.34 -8.29 -4.81
N LEU A 42 7.02 -7.76 -3.63
CA LEU A 42 7.87 -6.78 -2.96
C LEU A 42 9.17 -7.39 -2.46
N THR A 43 9.13 -8.67 -2.09
CA THR A 43 10.35 -9.39 -1.70
C THR A 43 11.30 -9.56 -2.88
N ARG A 44 10.75 -9.85 -4.06
CA ARG A 44 11.54 -10.02 -5.28
C ARG A 44 12.05 -8.70 -5.84
N ASN A 45 11.20 -7.67 -5.80
CA ASN A 45 11.51 -6.36 -6.37
C ASN A 45 11.17 -5.28 -5.34
N PRO A 46 12.06 -5.03 -4.38
CA PRO A 46 11.77 -4.05 -3.33
C PRO A 46 11.60 -2.64 -3.92
N PRO A 47 10.53 -1.94 -3.55
CA PRO A 47 10.32 -0.55 -3.96
C PRO A 47 11.08 0.40 -3.04
N ASP A 48 11.05 1.69 -3.39
CA ASP A 48 11.58 2.74 -2.53
C ASP A 48 10.58 3.15 -1.45
N LEU A 49 9.29 2.95 -1.71
CA LEU A 49 8.21 3.26 -0.79
C LEU A 49 7.04 2.32 -1.06
N ALA A 50 6.39 1.83 -0.01
CA ALA A 50 5.18 1.03 -0.15
C ALA A 50 3.99 1.75 0.47
N VAL A 51 2.88 1.78 -0.25
CA VAL A 51 1.60 2.32 0.22
C VAL A 51 0.64 1.14 0.35
N LEU A 52 0.21 0.84 1.56
CA LEU A 52 -0.58 -0.34 1.87
C LEU A 52 -1.98 0.05 2.34
N ASP A 53 -3.00 -0.53 1.73
CA ASP A 53 -4.35 -0.44 2.27
C ASP A 53 -4.40 -1.27 3.55
N ILE A 54 -5.04 -0.75 4.59
CA ILE A 54 -5.18 -1.47 5.85
C ILE A 54 -6.21 -2.58 5.72
N LYS A 55 -7.37 -2.27 5.17
CA LYS A 55 -8.51 -3.20 5.13
C LYS A 55 -8.53 -4.02 3.86
N MET A 56 -7.93 -5.17 3.90
CA MET A 56 -7.98 -6.13 2.81
C MET A 56 -8.40 -7.50 3.34
N PRO A 57 -9.08 -8.30 2.52
CA PRO A 57 -9.45 -9.66 2.97
C PRO A 57 -8.20 -10.54 3.09
N ARG A 58 -8.28 -11.55 3.93
CA ARG A 58 -7.27 -12.56 4.20
C ARG A 58 -6.03 -12.00 4.91
N MET A 59 -5.21 -11.22 4.24
CA MET A 59 -4.05 -10.58 4.84
C MET A 59 -4.25 -9.06 4.75
N ASP A 60 -4.49 -8.41 5.88
CA ASP A 60 -4.65 -6.95 5.90
C ASP A 60 -3.30 -6.24 5.83
N GLY A 61 -3.35 -4.90 5.75
CA GLY A 61 -2.13 -4.11 5.59
C GLY A 61 -1.19 -4.19 6.78
N GLU A 62 -1.72 -4.32 7.99
CA GLU A 62 -0.89 -4.42 9.18
C GLU A 62 -0.14 -5.75 9.25
N GLU A 63 -0.81 -6.82 8.89
CA GLU A 63 -0.19 -8.14 8.83
C GLU A 63 0.87 -8.17 7.74
N LEU A 64 0.57 -7.59 6.58
CA LEU A 64 1.54 -7.50 5.49
C LEU A 64 2.78 -6.71 5.93
N LEU A 65 2.59 -5.59 6.62
CA LEU A 65 3.71 -4.81 7.13
C LEU A 65 4.60 -5.63 8.05
N LYS A 66 3.99 -6.39 8.98
CA LYS A 66 4.76 -7.22 9.90
C LYS A 66 5.63 -8.23 9.16
N LYS A 67 5.07 -8.85 8.12
CA LYS A 67 5.81 -9.83 7.31
C LYS A 67 6.90 -9.19 6.49
N LEU A 68 6.64 -8.00 5.94
CA LEU A 68 7.64 -7.28 5.16
C LEU A 68 8.82 -6.82 6.02
N LYS A 69 8.56 -6.37 7.24
CA LYS A 69 9.61 -5.91 8.16
C LYS A 69 10.63 -6.99 8.49
N LYS A 70 10.23 -8.25 8.42
CA LYS A 70 11.16 -9.37 8.65
C LYS A 70 12.12 -9.57 7.49
N LYS A 71 11.81 -9.04 6.32
CA LYS A 71 12.57 -9.29 5.10
C LYS A 71 13.27 -8.07 4.56
N MET A 72 12.78 -6.88 4.86
CA MET A 72 13.32 -5.66 4.28
C MET A 72 13.00 -4.45 5.15
N SER A 73 13.73 -3.37 4.88
CA SER A 73 13.53 -2.09 5.57
C SER A 73 13.21 -1.04 4.50
N ILE A 74 11.94 -0.79 4.28
CA ILE A 74 11.48 0.25 3.37
C ILE A 74 10.45 1.12 4.07
N PRO A 75 10.33 2.39 3.71
CA PRO A 75 9.26 3.23 4.26
C PRO A 75 7.90 2.72 3.83
N VAL A 76 6.94 2.75 4.76
CA VAL A 76 5.58 2.30 4.50
C VAL A 76 4.60 3.39 4.94
N ILE A 77 3.63 3.67 4.09
CA ILE A 77 2.52 4.56 4.38
C ILE A 77 1.24 3.72 4.28
N PHE A 78 0.33 3.90 5.24
CA PHE A 78 -0.98 3.25 5.14
C PHE A 78 -1.97 4.15 4.44
N LEU A 79 -2.79 3.51 3.60
CA LEU A 79 -3.91 4.15 2.95
C LEU A 79 -5.18 3.67 3.66
N THR A 80 -5.91 4.58 4.30
CA THR A 80 -7.14 4.23 4.99
C THR A 80 -8.32 4.80 4.23
N SER A 81 -9.51 4.24 4.48
CA SER A 81 -10.71 4.87 3.94
C SER A 81 -10.91 6.22 4.63
N LYS A 82 -11.46 7.17 3.88
CA LYS A 82 -11.70 8.50 4.40
C LYS A 82 -12.56 8.50 5.65
N ASP A 83 -13.56 7.63 5.68
CA ASP A 83 -14.47 7.54 6.81
C ASP A 83 -13.77 7.03 8.07
N ASP A 84 -12.93 6.02 7.93
CA ASP A 84 -12.17 5.49 9.07
C ASP A 84 -11.22 6.54 9.63
N GLU A 85 -10.54 7.27 8.77
CA GLU A 85 -9.61 8.30 9.18
C GLU A 85 -10.31 9.42 9.94
N VAL A 86 -11.45 9.88 9.42
CA VAL A 86 -12.22 10.94 10.07
C VAL A 86 -12.70 10.47 11.43
N ASP A 87 -13.22 9.26 11.53
CA ASP A 87 -13.71 8.72 12.80
C ASP A 87 -12.59 8.64 13.83
N GLU A 88 -11.41 8.21 13.45
CA GLU A 88 -10.27 8.16 14.36
C GLU A 88 -9.84 9.54 14.83
N LEU A 89 -9.72 10.49 13.92
CA LEU A 89 -9.28 11.84 14.25
C LEU A 89 -10.25 12.55 15.17
N LEU A 90 -11.54 12.33 14.98
CA LEU A 90 -12.57 12.96 15.80
C LEU A 90 -12.87 12.17 17.08
N GLY A 91 -12.27 11.00 17.24
CA GLY A 91 -12.54 10.15 18.39
C GLY A 91 -13.92 9.50 18.33
N LEU A 92 -14.53 9.48 17.16
CA LEU A 92 -15.85 8.88 16.96
C LEU A 92 -15.68 7.39 16.72
N LYS A 93 -16.41 6.60 17.49
CA LYS A 93 -16.40 5.15 17.31
C LYS A 93 -17.79 4.69 16.94
N CYS A 94 -17.90 3.93 15.89
CA CYS A 94 -19.15 3.31 15.50
C CYS A 94 -19.22 1.90 16.02
#